data_233c89d36a03ef55c1fff9040c7d873d
#
_entry.id   233c89d36a03ef55c1fff9040c7d873d
#
_cell.length_a   1.000
_cell.length_b   1.000
_cell.length_c   1.000
_cell.angle_alpha   90.00
_cell.angle_beta   90.00
_cell.angle_gamma   90.00
#
_symmetry.space_group_name_H-M   'P 1'
#
loop_
_entity.id
_entity.type
_entity.pdbx_description
1 polymer ?
#
loop_
_entity_poly.entity_id
_entity_poly.type
_entity_poly.pdbx_seq_one_letter_code
_entity_poly.pdbx_strand_id
1 'polypeptide(L)'
;MFVAMTIHSHRYVVEKSTAGMPLTDAVKLGKEVWERHSCINCHTLHGEGAYFAPEVGNVMTRWGVLDDPEGAFEILDAWMKAQPSGTPGRRQMPHFEITEEEMRGLADFLRWADQTDTQNWPPNDAG
;
A
#
# COMPACT_ATOMS: atom_id res chain seq x y z
N MET A 1 -8.20 24.14 -25.20
CA MET A 1 -8.45 24.14 -23.74
C MET A 1 -8.43 22.74 -23.15
N PHE A 2 -9.26 21.79 -23.62
CA PHE A 2 -9.33 20.42 -23.09
C PHE A 2 -7.97 19.68 -23.07
N VAL A 3 -7.26 19.64 -24.20
CA VAL A 3 -5.93 18.99 -24.30
C VAL A 3 -4.93 19.58 -23.29
N ALA A 4 -4.92 20.90 -23.16
CA ALA A 4 -4.01 21.56 -22.21
C ALA A 4 -4.35 21.18 -20.74
N MET A 5 -5.63 21.10 -20.41
CA MET A 5 -6.08 20.65 -19.08
C MET A 5 -5.73 19.18 -18.83
N THR A 6 -5.90 18.32 -19.83
CA THR A 6 -5.54 16.89 -19.73
C THR A 6 -4.04 16.72 -19.50
N ILE A 7 -3.20 17.43 -20.27
CA ILE A 7 -1.74 17.40 -20.09
C ILE A 7 -1.37 17.94 -18.70
N HIS A 8 -1.98 19.06 -18.29
CA HIS A 8 -1.72 19.62 -16.96
C HIS A 8 -2.08 18.67 -15.84
N SER A 9 -3.28 18.06 -15.87
CA SER A 9 -3.71 17.09 -14.88
C SER A 9 -2.81 15.85 -14.85
N HIS A 10 -2.44 15.34 -16.03
CA HIS A 10 -1.53 14.21 -16.12
C HIS A 10 -0.16 14.51 -15.48
N ARG A 11 0.42 15.67 -15.82
CA ARG A 11 1.70 16.09 -15.22
C ARG A 11 1.59 16.33 -13.72
N TYR A 12 0.48 16.90 -13.26
CA TYR A 12 0.24 17.07 -11.83
C TYR A 12 0.21 15.72 -11.10
N VAL A 13 -0.56 14.76 -11.60
CA VAL A 13 -0.66 13.42 -10.98
C VAL A 13 0.69 12.72 -10.97
N VAL A 14 1.43 12.72 -12.08
CA VAL A 14 2.71 12.00 -12.20
C VAL A 14 3.84 12.69 -11.44
N GLU A 15 3.90 14.03 -11.44
CA GLU A 15 5.06 14.77 -10.91
C GLU A 15 4.83 15.27 -9.47
N LYS A 16 3.57 15.56 -9.09
CA LYS A 16 3.25 16.22 -7.82
C LYS A 16 2.67 15.27 -6.79
N SER A 17 1.65 14.49 -7.16
CA SER A 17 0.99 13.61 -6.19
C SER A 17 1.90 12.47 -5.71
N THR A 18 2.85 12.04 -6.53
CA THR A 18 3.86 11.04 -6.14
C THR A 18 5.08 11.65 -5.45
N ALA A 19 5.09 12.96 -5.18
CA ALA A 19 6.23 13.69 -4.61
C ALA A 19 7.55 13.48 -5.39
N GLY A 20 7.45 13.18 -6.69
CA GLY A 20 8.60 12.86 -7.54
C GLY A 20 9.27 11.52 -7.23
N MET A 21 8.64 10.67 -6.43
CA MET A 21 9.19 9.35 -6.11
C MET A 21 9.24 8.46 -7.35
N PRO A 22 10.37 7.78 -7.59
CA PRO A 22 10.49 6.90 -8.73
C PRO A 22 9.60 5.66 -8.56
N LEU A 23 8.97 5.24 -9.65
CA LEU A 23 8.30 3.95 -9.73
C LEU A 23 9.34 2.87 -10.04
N THR A 24 10.04 2.41 -9.01
CA THR A 24 11.08 1.39 -9.13
C THR A 24 10.52 0.02 -9.51
N ASP A 25 11.37 -0.89 -9.95
CA ASP A 25 10.93 -2.25 -10.27
C ASP A 25 10.45 -3.00 -9.02
N ALA A 26 11.02 -2.72 -7.85
CA ALA A 26 10.54 -3.26 -6.58
C ALA A 26 9.10 -2.77 -6.26
N VAL A 27 8.81 -1.49 -6.45
CA VAL A 27 7.44 -0.93 -6.28
C VAL A 27 6.46 -1.57 -7.28
N LYS A 28 6.88 -1.77 -8.54
CA LYS A 28 6.03 -2.46 -9.53
C LYS A 28 5.75 -3.90 -9.15
N LEU A 29 6.79 -4.64 -8.71
CA LEU A 29 6.64 -6.01 -8.22
C LEU A 29 5.66 -6.06 -7.04
N GLY A 30 5.78 -5.15 -6.09
CA GLY A 30 4.86 -5.07 -4.96
C GLY A 30 3.41 -4.81 -5.37
N LYS A 31 3.21 -3.94 -6.37
CA LYS A 31 1.89 -3.72 -6.95
C LYS A 31 1.34 -4.98 -7.63
N GLU A 32 2.17 -5.72 -8.36
CA GLU A 32 1.77 -6.99 -8.98
C GLU A 32 1.38 -8.04 -7.91
N VAL A 33 2.13 -8.11 -6.80
CA VAL A 33 1.80 -8.97 -5.65
C VAL A 33 0.45 -8.57 -5.05
N TRP A 34 0.21 -7.28 -4.82
CA TRP A 34 -1.06 -6.74 -4.34
C TRP A 34 -2.24 -7.15 -5.22
N GLU A 35 -2.09 -7.01 -6.54
CA GLU A 35 -3.13 -7.36 -7.52
C GLU A 35 -3.34 -8.88 -7.63
N ARG A 36 -2.27 -9.65 -7.71
CA ARG A 36 -2.32 -11.11 -7.84
C ARG A 36 -3.01 -11.79 -6.66
N HIS A 37 -2.77 -11.30 -5.45
CA HIS A 37 -3.42 -11.82 -4.25
C HIS A 37 -4.76 -11.14 -3.93
N SER A 38 -5.21 -10.22 -4.81
CA SER A 38 -6.51 -9.55 -4.69
C SER A 38 -6.71 -8.86 -3.33
N CYS A 39 -5.66 -8.24 -2.79
CA CYS A 39 -5.69 -7.61 -1.46
C CYS A 39 -6.77 -6.54 -1.35
N ILE A 40 -7.08 -5.86 -2.46
CA ILE A 40 -8.15 -4.85 -2.55
C ILE A 40 -9.56 -5.43 -2.32
N ASN A 41 -9.74 -6.74 -2.43
CA ASN A 41 -11.03 -7.37 -2.15
C ASN A 41 -11.36 -7.43 -0.64
N CYS A 42 -10.39 -7.15 0.21
CA CYS A 42 -10.58 -7.04 1.65
C CYS A 42 -10.18 -5.65 2.16
N HIS A 43 -9.03 -5.15 1.72
CA HIS A 43 -8.47 -3.87 2.14
C HIS A 43 -8.90 -2.71 1.23
N THR A 44 -8.76 -1.50 1.76
CA THR A 44 -8.77 -0.28 0.97
C THR A 44 -7.35 0.26 0.83
N LEU A 45 -7.08 0.89 -0.32
CA LEU A 45 -5.88 1.66 -0.61
C LEU A 45 -6.31 3.05 -1.07
N HIS A 46 -5.99 4.07 -0.29
CA HIS A 46 -6.46 5.46 -0.51
C HIS A 46 -7.99 5.56 -0.64
N GLY A 47 -8.72 4.77 0.15
CA GLY A 47 -10.18 4.74 0.14
C GLY A 47 -10.81 3.88 -0.95
N GLU A 48 -10.03 3.36 -1.88
CA GLU A 48 -10.50 2.45 -2.94
C GLU A 48 -10.38 1.00 -2.49
N GLY A 49 -11.44 0.22 -2.67
CA GLY A 49 -11.48 -1.20 -2.34
C GLY A 49 -12.65 -1.61 -1.44
N ALA A 50 -12.53 -2.79 -0.83
CA ALA A 50 -13.54 -3.32 0.08
C ALA A 50 -13.22 -2.92 1.52
N TYR A 51 -14.21 -2.40 2.23
CA TYR A 51 -14.09 -1.99 3.64
C TYR A 51 -14.27 -3.18 4.62
N PHE A 52 -13.76 -4.34 4.23
CA PHE A 52 -13.79 -5.53 5.10
C PHE A 52 -12.61 -5.57 6.08
N ALA A 53 -11.46 -5.10 5.66
CA ALA A 53 -10.21 -4.99 6.42
C ALA A 53 -9.75 -3.52 6.46
N PRO A 54 -8.74 -3.18 7.28
CA PRO A 54 -8.27 -1.80 7.41
C PRO A 54 -7.73 -1.20 6.11
N GLU A 55 -7.79 0.14 6.02
CA GLU A 55 -7.06 0.95 5.05
C GLU A 55 -5.54 0.70 5.18
N VAL A 56 -4.86 0.49 4.08
CA VAL A 56 -3.40 0.25 4.08
C VAL A 56 -2.58 1.33 3.38
N GLY A 57 -3.22 2.36 2.82
CA GLY A 57 -2.54 3.45 2.14
C GLY A 57 -1.64 4.28 3.05
N ASN A 58 -1.82 4.22 4.38
CA ASN A 58 -0.99 4.89 5.37
C ASN A 58 -0.41 3.93 6.42
N VAL A 59 -0.35 2.65 6.11
CA VAL A 59 0.04 1.62 7.08
C VAL A 59 1.49 1.75 7.54
N MET A 60 2.39 2.17 6.67
CA MET A 60 3.80 2.31 7.00
C MET A 60 4.05 3.50 7.94
N THR A 61 3.32 4.61 7.75
CA THR A 61 3.29 5.73 8.70
C THR A 61 2.75 5.29 10.06
N ARG A 62 1.63 4.56 10.11
CA ARG A 62 1.05 4.06 11.36
C ARG A 62 1.95 3.10 12.11
N TRP A 63 2.74 2.31 11.41
CA TRP A 63 3.72 1.40 12.00
C TRP A 63 5.05 2.09 12.34
N GLY A 64 5.24 3.35 11.94
CA GLY A 64 6.47 4.12 12.21
C GLY A 64 7.68 3.68 11.41
N VAL A 65 7.47 3.05 10.26
CA VAL A 65 8.52 2.48 9.40
C VAL A 65 8.55 3.06 7.99
N LEU A 66 7.90 4.20 7.78
CA LEU A 66 7.84 4.83 6.45
C LEU A 66 9.22 5.10 5.86
N ASP A 67 10.14 5.62 6.67
CA ASP A 67 11.49 5.99 6.28
C ASP A 67 12.53 4.87 6.48
N ASP A 68 12.07 3.69 6.95
CA ASP A 68 12.92 2.53 7.22
C ASP A 68 12.51 1.35 6.31
N PRO A 69 13.18 1.15 5.16
CA PRO A 69 12.85 0.07 4.23
C PRO A 69 12.98 -1.33 4.83
N GLU A 70 14.01 -1.57 5.64
CA GLU A 70 14.21 -2.88 6.26
C GLU A 70 13.20 -3.13 7.37
N GLY A 71 12.94 -2.16 8.23
CA GLY A 71 11.91 -2.25 9.26
C GLY A 71 10.51 -2.44 8.65
N ALA A 72 10.22 -1.80 7.52
CA ALA A 72 8.96 -1.99 6.80
C ALA A 72 8.81 -3.43 6.29
N PHE A 73 9.87 -3.99 5.72
CA PHE A 73 9.88 -5.39 5.31
C PHE A 73 9.71 -6.32 6.52
N GLU A 74 10.50 -6.15 7.57
CA GLU A 74 10.47 -7.04 8.74
C GLU A 74 9.11 -7.07 9.44
N ILE A 75 8.49 -5.91 9.65
CA ILE A 75 7.19 -5.84 10.30
C ILE A 75 6.07 -6.42 9.42
N LEU A 76 6.11 -6.16 8.11
CA LEU A 76 5.14 -6.71 7.16
C LEU A 76 5.28 -8.22 7.04
N ASP A 77 6.48 -8.74 6.91
CA ASP A 77 6.77 -10.17 6.82
C ASP A 77 6.32 -10.92 8.08
N ALA A 78 6.66 -10.38 9.26
CA ALA A 78 6.22 -10.93 10.53
C ALA A 78 4.69 -10.92 10.67
N TRP A 79 4.05 -9.82 10.27
CA TRP A 79 2.58 -9.72 10.29
C TRP A 79 1.93 -10.75 9.37
N MET A 80 2.40 -10.85 8.12
CA MET A 80 1.85 -11.76 7.12
C MET A 80 2.02 -13.22 7.52
N LYS A 81 3.18 -13.59 8.06
CA LYS A 81 3.46 -14.94 8.55
C LYS A 81 2.63 -15.33 9.76
N ALA A 82 2.22 -14.36 10.57
CA ALA A 82 1.36 -14.60 11.73
C ALA A 82 -0.12 -14.79 11.37
N GLN A 83 -0.50 -14.67 10.10
CA GLN A 83 -1.89 -14.83 9.67
C GLN A 83 -2.18 -16.28 9.21
N PRO A 84 -3.40 -16.79 9.43
CA PRO A 84 -4.46 -16.19 10.24
C PRO A 84 -4.13 -16.21 11.75
N SER A 85 -4.48 -15.15 12.46
CA SER A 85 -4.14 -15.01 13.89
C SER A 85 -4.89 -15.99 14.83
N GLY A 86 -5.96 -16.59 14.33
CA GLY A 86 -6.81 -17.49 15.11
C GLY A 86 -7.61 -16.81 16.24
N THR A 87 -7.57 -15.48 16.35
CA THR A 87 -8.27 -14.74 17.40
C THR A 87 -9.79 -14.86 17.25
N PRO A 88 -10.51 -15.45 18.22
CA PRO A 88 -11.95 -15.63 18.12
C PRO A 88 -12.69 -14.30 17.99
N GLY A 89 -13.72 -14.27 17.14
CA GLY A 89 -14.58 -13.11 16.94
C GLY A 89 -13.96 -11.99 16.08
N ARG A 90 -12.72 -12.17 15.62
CA ARG A 90 -12.08 -11.22 14.68
C ARG A 90 -12.11 -11.72 13.25
N ARG A 91 -12.22 -10.79 12.32
CA ARG A 91 -12.00 -11.07 10.90
C ARG A 91 -10.57 -11.54 10.72
N GLN A 92 -10.39 -12.58 9.92
CA GLN A 92 -9.08 -13.20 9.72
C GLN A 92 -8.57 -12.86 8.33
N MET A 93 -7.31 -12.44 8.26
CA MET A 93 -6.57 -12.39 7.01
C MET A 93 -6.10 -13.81 6.69
N PRO A 94 -6.27 -14.31 5.45
CA PRO A 94 -5.75 -15.62 5.08
C PRO A 94 -4.21 -15.61 5.00
N HIS A 95 -3.62 -16.81 5.07
CA HIS A 95 -2.21 -16.97 4.73
C HIS A 95 -1.99 -16.89 3.23
N PHE A 96 -0.93 -16.22 2.82
CA PHE A 96 -0.50 -16.12 1.42
C PHE A 96 0.93 -16.62 1.27
N GLU A 97 1.16 -17.45 0.26
CA GLU A 97 2.51 -17.86 -0.13
C GLU A 97 3.16 -16.73 -0.94
N ILE A 98 4.02 -15.97 -0.28
CA ILE A 98 4.73 -14.82 -0.84
C ILE A 98 6.21 -15.02 -0.58
N THR A 99 7.04 -14.93 -1.63
CA THR A 99 8.50 -15.04 -1.49
C THR A 99 9.08 -13.81 -0.78
N GLU A 100 10.31 -13.93 -0.29
CA GLU A 100 10.98 -12.79 0.37
C GLU A 100 11.11 -11.58 -0.58
N GLU A 101 11.48 -11.83 -1.85
CA GLU A 101 11.59 -10.77 -2.87
C GLU A 101 10.24 -10.07 -3.10
N GLU A 102 9.18 -10.84 -3.23
CA GLU A 102 7.82 -10.32 -3.37
C GLU A 102 7.37 -9.55 -2.13
N MET A 103 7.72 -10.02 -0.93
CA MET A 103 7.39 -9.35 0.33
C MET A 103 8.13 -8.01 0.46
N ARG A 104 9.41 -7.96 0.05
CA ARG A 104 10.16 -6.71 -0.03
C ARG A 104 9.52 -5.75 -1.04
N GLY A 105 9.16 -6.24 -2.21
CA GLY A 105 8.42 -5.47 -3.20
C GLY A 105 7.10 -4.92 -2.65
N LEU A 106 6.32 -5.75 -1.95
CA LEU A 106 5.06 -5.33 -1.34
C LEU A 106 5.28 -4.24 -0.26
N ALA A 107 6.31 -4.36 0.56
CA ALA A 107 6.68 -3.32 1.53
C ALA A 107 7.04 -2.00 0.83
N ASP A 108 7.84 -2.05 -0.24
CA ASP A 108 8.20 -0.87 -1.03
C ASP A 108 7.00 -0.25 -1.73
N PHE A 109 6.07 -1.05 -2.26
CA PHE A 109 4.82 -0.56 -2.85
C PHE A 109 3.96 0.17 -1.80
N LEU A 110 3.79 -0.40 -0.61
CA LEU A 110 3.00 0.23 0.45
C LEU A 110 3.67 1.51 0.98
N ARG A 111 5.01 1.54 1.07
CA ARG A 111 5.75 2.77 1.41
C ARG A 111 5.61 3.84 0.33
N TRP A 112 5.67 3.44 -0.93
CA TRP A 112 5.45 4.35 -2.07
C TRP A 112 4.02 4.91 -2.06
N ALA A 113 3.03 4.06 -1.83
CA ALA A 113 1.63 4.47 -1.72
C ALA A 113 1.41 5.45 -0.55
N ASP A 114 1.98 5.17 0.62
CA ASP A 114 1.87 5.98 1.83
C ASP A 114 2.41 7.42 1.64
N GLN A 115 3.43 7.59 0.81
CA GLN A 115 4.02 8.88 0.49
C GLN A 115 3.27 9.64 -0.63
N THR A 116 2.26 9.04 -1.24
CA THR A 116 1.48 9.70 -2.28
C THR A 116 0.60 10.80 -1.67
N ASP A 117 0.69 12.01 -2.20
CA ASP A 117 -0.16 13.13 -1.76
C ASP A 117 -1.61 12.92 -2.22
N THR A 118 -2.42 12.45 -1.31
CA THR A 118 -3.86 12.25 -1.49
C THR A 118 -4.69 13.42 -0.95
N GLN A 119 -4.03 14.52 -0.54
CA GLN A 119 -4.67 15.66 0.11
C GLN A 119 -5.47 15.27 1.36
N ASN A 120 -4.90 14.38 2.17
CA ASN A 120 -5.49 13.79 3.37
C ASN A 120 -6.78 12.98 3.11
N TRP A 121 -6.90 12.37 1.95
CA TRP A 121 -7.99 11.45 1.68
C TRP A 121 -7.48 9.99 1.56
N PRO A 122 -8.15 9.00 2.17
CA PRO A 122 -9.23 9.18 3.15
C PRO A 122 -8.71 9.76 4.47
N PRO A 123 -9.52 10.52 5.22
CA PRO A 123 -9.16 11.04 6.54
C PRO A 123 -9.22 9.90 7.55
N ASN A 124 -8.22 9.06 7.56
CA ASN A 124 -8.26 7.79 8.26
C ASN A 124 -7.01 7.62 9.14
N ASP A 125 -7.18 7.90 10.41
CA ASP A 125 -6.12 7.78 11.41
C ASP A 125 -6.01 6.35 11.96
N ALA A 126 -7.02 5.52 11.74
CA ALA A 126 -7.12 4.22 12.39
C ALA A 126 -6.91 3.03 11.45
N GLY A 127 -7.10 3.22 10.14
CA GLY A 127 -7.08 2.11 9.20
C GLY A 127 -8.27 1.20 9.30
#